data_f0d6910296aa1c3f955e80ff2a9a54ad
#
_entry.id   f0d6910296aa1c3f955e80ff2a9a54ad
#
_cell.length_a   1.000
_cell.length_b   1.000
_cell.length_c   1.000
_cell.angle_alpha   90.00
_cell.angle_beta   90.00
_cell.angle_gamma   90.00
#
_symmetry.space_group_name_H-M   'P 1'
#
loop_
_entity.id
_entity.type
_entity.pdbx_description
1 polymer ?
#
loop_
_entity_poly.entity_id
_entity_poly.type
_entity_poly.pdbx_seq_one_letter_code
_entity_poly.pdbx_strand_id
1 'polypeptide(L)'
;ISTVICLLLAYPLAMILCNMNVNQNSFLVLIFILPMWMNFLLRTLAWQTLLEKTGVINSILSTLHLPALNIINTPSAIVLGMVYNFLPFMVLPLYNVLVKIDKSVINAAYDLGANGVQTFVRIIFPLSLPGMFSGITMVFVPALTTFVISKILGGSKILLIGNVIEQEFTQTGNWNLGSGLSIVLMLFIIFNMVISVITDKEGEANTL
;
A
#
# COMPACT_ATOMS: atom_id res chain seq x y z
N ILE A 1 1.68 -6.56 -7.58
CA ILE A 1 3.01 -6.58 -6.94
C ILE A 1 3.07 -5.53 -5.83
N SER A 2 2.86 -4.24 -6.13
CA SER A 2 2.94 -3.16 -5.13
C SER A 2 2.03 -3.39 -3.93
N THR A 3 0.79 -3.87 -4.14
CA THR A 3 -0.16 -4.19 -3.08
C THR A 3 0.36 -5.29 -2.14
N VAL A 4 0.96 -6.35 -2.72
CA VAL A 4 1.54 -7.45 -1.93
C VAL A 4 2.72 -6.96 -1.10
N ILE A 5 3.59 -6.14 -1.69
CA ILE A 5 4.73 -5.55 -0.96
C ILE A 5 4.23 -4.61 0.14
N CYS A 6 3.21 -3.78 -0.14
CA CYS A 6 2.57 -2.95 0.89
C CYS A 6 2.05 -3.80 2.05
N LEU A 7 1.36 -4.91 1.77
CA LEU A 7 0.83 -5.80 2.80
C LEU A 7 1.95 -6.41 3.66
N LEU A 8 3.01 -6.93 3.01
CA LEU A 8 4.15 -7.53 3.70
C LEU A 8 4.90 -6.54 4.60
N LEU A 9 4.97 -5.27 4.20
CA LEU A 9 5.60 -4.20 4.99
C LEU A 9 4.65 -3.63 6.06
N ALA A 10 3.38 -3.46 5.72
CA ALA A 10 2.40 -2.85 6.61
C ALA A 10 2.04 -3.76 7.78
N TYR A 11 2.03 -5.09 7.57
CA TYR A 11 1.63 -6.02 8.61
C TYR A 11 2.56 -6.00 9.85
N PRO A 12 3.89 -6.21 9.70
CA PRO A 12 4.80 -6.10 10.84
C PRO A 12 4.81 -4.70 11.43
N LEU A 13 4.68 -3.67 10.60
CA LEU A 13 4.63 -2.29 11.04
C LEU A 13 3.41 -2.01 11.92
N ALA A 14 2.22 -2.45 11.49
CA ALA A 14 0.98 -2.32 12.25
C ALA A 14 1.04 -3.11 13.57
N MET A 15 1.67 -4.29 13.58
CA MET A 15 1.89 -5.07 14.80
C MET A 15 2.82 -4.36 15.79
N ILE A 16 3.91 -3.77 15.31
CA ILE A 16 4.83 -2.98 16.14
C ILE A 16 4.09 -1.79 16.74
N LEU A 17 3.35 -1.04 15.92
CA LEU A 17 2.55 0.09 16.38
C LEU A 17 1.53 -0.32 17.43
N CYS A 18 0.87 -1.47 17.28
CA CYS A 18 -0.13 -1.97 18.23
C CYS A 18 0.48 -2.34 19.60
N ASN A 19 1.73 -2.81 19.63
CA ASN A 19 2.41 -3.23 20.85
C ASN A 19 3.05 -2.06 21.65
N MET A 20 3.09 -0.88 21.10
CA MET A 20 3.66 0.31 21.76
C MET A 20 2.65 0.94 22.73
N ASN A 21 3.13 1.78 23.68
CA ASN A 21 2.27 2.47 24.65
C ASN A 21 1.32 3.48 23.98
N VAL A 22 0.10 3.60 24.49
CA VAL A 22 -0.99 4.40 23.92
C VAL A 22 -0.57 5.83 23.53
N ASN A 23 0.23 6.52 24.38
CA ASN A 23 0.70 7.89 24.10
C ASN A 23 1.71 7.97 22.93
N GLN A 24 2.49 6.92 22.72
CA GLN A 24 3.46 6.84 21.62
C GLN A 24 2.79 6.40 20.32
N ASN A 25 1.74 5.57 20.38
CA ASN A 25 1.01 5.09 19.21
C ASN A 25 0.38 6.22 18.42
N SER A 26 -0.31 7.15 19.07
CA SER A 26 -0.96 8.28 18.40
C SER A 26 0.04 9.16 17.65
N PHE A 27 1.21 9.42 18.23
CA PHE A 27 2.25 10.22 17.61
C PHE A 27 2.90 9.50 16.42
N LEU A 28 3.18 8.20 16.54
CA LEU A 28 3.77 7.42 15.45
C LEU A 28 2.80 7.24 14.27
N VAL A 29 1.52 6.99 14.54
CA VAL A 29 0.49 6.96 13.50
C VAL A 29 0.42 8.31 12.79
N LEU A 30 0.52 9.43 13.52
CA LEU A 30 0.58 10.76 12.92
C LEU A 30 1.78 10.93 11.98
N ILE A 31 2.97 10.45 12.37
CA ILE A 31 4.17 10.50 11.51
C ILE A 31 3.93 9.76 10.17
N PHE A 32 3.19 8.63 10.19
CA PHE A 32 2.82 7.93 8.97
C PHE A 32 1.83 8.69 8.10
N ILE A 33 0.93 9.45 8.72
CA ILE A 33 -0.09 10.24 8.03
C ILE A 33 0.49 11.55 7.49
N LEU A 34 1.44 12.17 8.18
CA LEU A 34 2.04 13.46 7.78
C LEU A 34 2.48 13.53 6.33
N PRO A 35 3.19 12.53 5.76
CA PRO A 35 3.57 12.55 4.36
C PRO A 35 2.36 12.58 3.40
N MET A 36 1.18 12.11 3.83
CA MET A 36 -0.02 12.12 2.98
C MET A 36 -0.59 13.53 2.76
N TRP A 37 -0.29 14.47 3.66
CA TRP A 37 -0.70 15.88 3.52
C TRP A 37 0.11 16.65 2.49
N MET A 38 1.26 16.10 2.09
CA MET A 38 2.02 16.66 0.99
C MET A 38 1.36 16.36 -0.35
N ASN A 39 1.49 17.29 -1.29
CA ASN A 39 1.01 17.10 -2.66
C ASN A 39 1.62 15.84 -3.27
N PHE A 40 0.77 14.98 -3.82
CA PHE A 40 1.15 13.69 -4.41
C PHE A 40 2.17 13.84 -5.55
N LEU A 41 2.02 14.84 -6.41
CA LEU A 41 2.94 15.10 -7.52
C LEU A 41 4.32 15.50 -7.02
N LEU A 42 4.39 16.46 -6.08
CA LEU A 42 5.66 16.90 -5.50
C LEU A 42 6.41 15.75 -4.83
N ARG A 43 5.70 14.90 -4.12
CA ARG A 43 6.24 13.71 -3.47
C ARG A 43 6.80 12.70 -4.49
N THR A 44 6.10 12.50 -5.61
CA THR A 44 6.56 11.61 -6.68
C THR A 44 7.77 12.20 -7.44
N LEU A 45 7.78 13.51 -7.68
CA LEU A 45 8.92 14.22 -8.27
C LEU A 45 10.16 14.18 -7.35
N ALA A 46 9.96 14.30 -6.04
CA ALA A 46 11.05 14.15 -5.07
C ALA A 46 11.69 12.77 -5.18
N TRP A 47 10.90 11.71 -5.30
CA TRP A 47 11.41 10.35 -5.54
C TRP A 47 12.15 10.22 -6.86
N GLN A 48 11.68 10.88 -7.93
CA GLN A 48 12.41 10.93 -9.20
C GLN A 48 13.81 11.52 -9.01
N THR A 49 13.90 12.70 -8.39
CA THR A 49 15.18 13.38 -8.15
C THR A 49 16.12 12.56 -7.25
N LEU A 50 15.59 11.87 -6.24
CA LEU A 50 16.37 10.99 -5.37
C LEU A 50 16.95 9.78 -6.12
N LEU A 51 16.19 9.20 -7.05
CA LEU A 51 16.54 7.98 -7.78
C LEU A 51 17.33 8.24 -9.08
N GLU A 52 17.47 9.50 -9.51
CA GLU A 52 18.28 9.85 -10.68
C GLU A 52 19.72 9.40 -10.55
N LYS A 53 20.38 9.20 -11.71
CA LYS A 53 21.78 8.76 -11.73
C LYS A 53 22.73 9.68 -10.95
N THR A 54 22.48 10.97 -11.00
CA THR A 54 23.18 12.03 -10.25
C THR A 54 22.43 12.45 -8.99
N GLY A 55 21.43 11.68 -8.59
CA GLY A 55 20.59 11.98 -7.44
C GLY A 55 21.26 11.73 -6.11
N VAL A 56 20.60 12.16 -5.03
CA VAL A 56 21.14 12.12 -3.65
C VAL A 56 21.53 10.70 -3.24
N ILE A 57 20.70 9.70 -3.58
CA ILE A 57 20.97 8.29 -3.23
C ILE A 57 22.27 7.82 -3.88
N ASN A 58 22.46 8.07 -5.17
CA ASN A 58 23.68 7.68 -5.87
C ASN A 58 24.90 8.48 -5.42
N SER A 59 24.75 9.73 -5.01
CA SER A 59 25.82 10.52 -4.41
C SER A 59 26.29 9.93 -3.08
N ILE A 60 25.35 9.50 -2.22
CA ILE A 60 25.67 8.83 -0.96
C ILE A 60 26.36 7.48 -1.22
N LEU A 61 25.83 6.67 -2.16
CA LEU A 61 26.43 5.38 -2.52
C LEU A 61 27.85 5.55 -3.07
N SER A 62 28.09 6.56 -3.91
CA SER A 62 29.42 6.88 -4.43
C SER A 62 30.41 7.25 -3.30
N THR A 63 29.97 8.00 -2.31
CA THR A 63 30.79 8.34 -1.12
C THR A 63 31.14 7.08 -0.31
N LEU A 64 30.22 6.10 -0.27
CA LEU A 64 30.42 4.82 0.41
C LEU A 64 31.15 3.78 -0.47
N HIS A 65 31.62 4.15 -1.66
CA HIS A 65 32.26 3.25 -2.65
C HIS A 65 31.37 2.07 -3.07
N LEU A 66 30.04 2.24 -3.02
CA LEU A 66 29.04 1.25 -3.46
C LEU A 66 28.65 1.49 -4.93
N PRO A 67 28.22 0.45 -5.66
CA PRO A 67 27.79 0.60 -7.03
C PRO A 67 26.54 1.49 -7.13
N ALA A 68 26.48 2.33 -8.17
CA ALA A 68 25.36 3.20 -8.41
C ALA A 68 24.07 2.39 -8.71
N LEU A 69 22.96 2.80 -8.11
CA LEU A 69 21.64 2.25 -8.34
C LEU A 69 21.02 2.86 -9.62
N ASN A 70 20.80 2.05 -10.62
CA ASN A 70 20.10 2.44 -11.85
C ASN A 70 18.65 1.96 -11.82
N ILE A 71 17.84 2.51 -10.92
CA ILE A 71 16.45 2.08 -10.70
C ILE A 71 15.47 2.96 -11.48
N ILE A 72 15.79 4.25 -11.68
CA ILE A 72 14.91 5.18 -12.42
C ILE A 72 14.57 4.65 -13.82
N ASN A 73 13.34 4.88 -14.28
CA ASN A 73 12.79 4.40 -15.55
C ASN A 73 12.69 2.87 -15.63
N THR A 74 12.53 2.19 -14.49
CA THR A 74 12.32 0.75 -14.40
C THR A 74 11.01 0.41 -13.68
N PRO A 75 10.48 -0.83 -13.82
CA PRO A 75 9.34 -1.29 -13.05
C PRO A 75 9.56 -1.19 -11.54
N SER A 76 10.80 -1.38 -11.09
CA SER A 76 11.17 -1.28 -9.67
C SER A 76 10.98 0.12 -9.09
N ALA A 77 11.28 1.17 -9.88
CA ALA A 77 11.02 2.56 -9.45
C ALA A 77 9.53 2.83 -9.30
N ILE A 78 8.70 2.31 -10.21
CA ILE A 78 7.25 2.44 -10.14
C ILE A 78 6.72 1.73 -8.89
N VAL A 79 7.15 0.50 -8.64
CA VAL A 79 6.74 -0.28 -7.46
C VAL A 79 7.14 0.44 -6.18
N LEU A 80 8.37 0.96 -6.10
CA LEU A 80 8.85 1.73 -4.95
C LEU A 80 8.01 2.97 -4.72
N GLY A 81 7.75 3.75 -5.78
CA GLY A 81 6.90 4.94 -5.71
C GLY A 81 5.47 4.63 -5.28
N MET A 82 4.88 3.52 -5.78
CA MET A 82 3.56 3.06 -5.36
C MET A 82 3.54 2.62 -3.90
N VAL A 83 4.52 1.82 -3.48
CA VAL A 83 4.64 1.36 -2.09
C VAL A 83 4.75 2.54 -1.15
N TYR A 84 5.65 3.48 -1.41
CA TYR A 84 5.80 4.67 -0.58
C TYR A 84 4.51 5.49 -0.48
N ASN A 85 3.82 5.69 -1.61
CA ASN A 85 2.62 6.52 -1.64
C ASN A 85 1.41 5.83 -0.97
N PHE A 86 1.30 4.51 -1.10
CA PHE A 86 0.10 3.78 -0.70
C PHE A 86 0.27 2.97 0.60
N LEU A 87 1.50 2.84 1.14
CA LEU A 87 1.75 2.14 2.39
C LEU A 87 0.87 2.59 3.56
N PRO A 88 0.65 3.91 3.81
CA PRO A 88 -0.21 4.35 4.88
C PRO A 88 -1.66 3.85 4.76
N PHE A 89 -2.19 3.72 3.53
CA PHE A 89 -3.54 3.20 3.28
C PHE A 89 -3.66 1.70 3.62
N MET A 90 -2.57 0.96 3.65
CA MET A 90 -2.54 -0.42 4.11
C MET A 90 -2.36 -0.51 5.62
N VAL A 91 -1.50 0.33 6.20
CA VAL A 91 -1.17 0.31 7.63
C VAL A 91 -2.37 0.68 8.48
N LEU A 92 -3.13 1.73 8.10
CA LEU A 92 -4.22 2.26 8.91
C LEU A 92 -5.35 1.27 9.17
N PRO A 93 -5.94 0.59 8.16
CA PRO A 93 -6.98 -0.42 8.40
C PRO A 93 -6.47 -1.60 9.23
N LEU A 94 -5.26 -2.08 8.94
CA LEU A 94 -4.63 -3.15 9.72
C LEU A 94 -4.45 -2.75 11.18
N TYR A 95 -3.88 -1.58 11.43
CA TYR A 95 -3.70 -1.05 12.78
C TYR A 95 -5.03 -0.93 13.53
N ASN A 96 -6.07 -0.37 12.87
CA ASN A 96 -7.39 -0.19 13.47
C ASN A 96 -8.05 -1.50 13.91
N VAL A 97 -7.82 -2.58 13.18
CA VAL A 97 -8.35 -3.90 13.55
C VAL A 97 -7.48 -4.54 14.63
N LEU A 98 -6.15 -4.50 14.49
CA LEU A 98 -5.23 -5.10 15.45
C LEU A 98 -5.34 -4.49 16.85
N VAL A 99 -5.56 -3.17 16.96
CA VAL A 99 -5.76 -2.48 18.26
C VAL A 99 -7.03 -2.93 18.97
N LYS A 100 -8.06 -3.36 18.23
CA LYS A 100 -9.33 -3.83 18.79
C LYS A 100 -9.27 -5.28 19.30
N ILE A 101 -8.23 -6.04 18.98
CA ILE A 101 -8.07 -7.41 19.48
C ILE A 101 -7.87 -7.36 21.00
N ASP A 102 -8.77 -8.02 21.74
CA ASP A 102 -8.67 -8.08 23.20
C ASP A 102 -7.42 -8.85 23.62
N LYS A 103 -6.61 -8.22 24.46
CA LYS A 103 -5.40 -8.83 25.03
C LYS A 103 -5.72 -10.06 25.88
N SER A 104 -6.93 -10.17 26.43
CA SER A 104 -7.39 -11.34 27.18
C SER A 104 -7.39 -12.61 26.31
N VAL A 105 -7.78 -12.51 25.04
CA VAL A 105 -7.77 -13.61 24.07
C VAL A 105 -6.35 -14.09 23.79
N ILE A 106 -5.41 -13.14 23.65
CA ILE A 106 -3.99 -13.44 23.45
C ILE A 106 -3.40 -14.10 24.69
N ASN A 107 -3.71 -13.59 25.90
CA ASN A 107 -3.23 -14.17 27.16
C ASN A 107 -3.80 -15.56 27.39
N ALA A 108 -5.09 -15.78 27.12
CA ALA A 108 -5.71 -17.11 27.23
C ALA A 108 -5.04 -18.14 26.30
N ALA A 109 -4.59 -17.74 25.12
CA ALA A 109 -3.83 -18.63 24.23
C ALA A 109 -2.48 -19.01 24.83
N TYR A 110 -1.77 -18.07 25.46
CA TYR A 110 -0.52 -18.38 26.16
C TYR A 110 -0.73 -19.27 27.37
N ASP A 111 -1.81 -19.07 28.13
CA ASP A 111 -2.18 -19.92 29.28
C ASP A 111 -2.48 -21.36 28.85
N LEU A 112 -3.02 -21.55 27.65
CA LEU A 112 -3.23 -22.85 27.01
C LEU A 112 -1.96 -23.43 26.37
N GLY A 113 -0.80 -22.81 26.55
CA GLY A 113 0.49 -23.28 26.06
C GLY A 113 0.81 -22.97 24.61
N ALA A 114 0.07 -22.07 23.96
CA ALA A 114 0.39 -21.62 22.60
C ALA A 114 1.68 -20.79 22.60
N ASN A 115 2.55 -21.03 21.64
CA ASN A 115 3.71 -20.16 21.39
C ASN A 115 3.32 -18.94 20.54
N GLY A 116 4.20 -17.93 20.45
CA GLY A 116 3.93 -16.69 19.71
C GLY A 116 3.53 -16.89 18.25
N VAL A 117 4.12 -17.89 17.56
CA VAL A 117 3.78 -18.21 16.17
C VAL A 117 2.39 -18.84 16.08
N GLN A 118 2.04 -19.72 17.01
CA GLN A 118 0.71 -20.33 17.07
C GLN A 118 -0.37 -19.30 17.38
N THR A 119 -0.12 -18.40 18.33
CA THR A 119 -1.01 -17.29 18.67
C THR A 119 -1.19 -16.37 17.47
N PHE A 120 -0.10 -16.05 16.76
CA PHE A 120 -0.17 -15.24 15.53
C PHE A 120 -1.03 -15.91 14.46
N VAL A 121 -0.72 -17.14 14.07
CA VAL A 121 -1.38 -17.81 12.92
C VAL A 121 -2.82 -18.20 13.23
N ARG A 122 -3.14 -18.58 14.48
CA ARG A 122 -4.47 -19.11 14.83
C ARG A 122 -5.42 -18.06 15.39
N ILE A 123 -4.90 -16.91 15.88
CA ILE A 123 -5.73 -15.91 16.54
C ILE A 123 -5.56 -14.55 15.87
N ILE A 124 -4.35 -13.97 15.87
CA ILE A 124 -4.13 -12.59 15.40
C ILE A 124 -4.39 -12.48 13.90
N PHE A 125 -3.85 -13.40 13.11
CA PHE A 125 -3.99 -13.37 11.65
C PHE A 125 -5.46 -13.52 11.21
N PRO A 126 -6.25 -14.50 11.67
CA PRO A 126 -7.66 -14.61 11.31
C PRO A 126 -8.49 -13.39 11.74
N LEU A 127 -8.26 -12.87 12.94
CA LEU A 127 -8.97 -11.68 13.45
C LEU A 127 -8.57 -10.40 12.70
N SER A 128 -7.39 -10.38 12.07
CA SER A 128 -6.94 -9.23 11.27
C SER A 128 -7.39 -9.25 9.81
N LEU A 129 -7.99 -10.35 9.33
CA LEU A 129 -8.43 -10.48 7.94
C LEU A 129 -9.32 -9.32 7.45
N PRO A 130 -10.33 -8.83 8.19
CA PRO A 130 -11.14 -7.70 7.75
C PRO A 130 -10.29 -6.45 7.47
N GLY A 131 -9.36 -6.10 8.39
CA GLY A 131 -8.44 -4.98 8.19
C GLY A 131 -7.49 -5.19 7.01
N MET A 132 -7.07 -6.43 6.77
CA MET A 132 -6.22 -6.79 5.65
C MET A 132 -6.96 -6.62 4.30
N PHE A 133 -8.19 -7.09 4.17
CA PHE A 133 -9.00 -6.93 2.95
C PHE A 133 -9.33 -5.46 2.68
N SER A 134 -9.71 -4.71 3.70
CA SER A 134 -9.92 -3.27 3.61
C SER A 134 -8.65 -2.55 3.12
N GLY A 135 -7.48 -2.85 3.71
CA GLY A 135 -6.20 -2.29 3.31
C GLY A 135 -5.81 -2.66 1.88
N ILE A 136 -6.01 -3.92 1.48
CA ILE A 136 -5.77 -4.37 0.09
C ILE A 136 -6.61 -3.54 -0.88
N THR A 137 -7.90 -3.37 -0.62
CA THR A 137 -8.78 -2.59 -1.50
C THR A 137 -8.34 -1.14 -1.58
N MET A 138 -7.99 -0.51 -0.44
CA MET A 138 -7.53 0.88 -0.38
C MET A 138 -6.21 1.13 -1.14
N VAL A 139 -5.36 0.11 -1.28
CA VAL A 139 -4.10 0.20 -2.04
C VAL A 139 -4.29 -0.23 -3.49
N PHE A 140 -5.04 -1.30 -3.72
CA PHE A 140 -5.17 -1.91 -5.04
C PHE A 140 -5.88 -1.01 -6.05
N VAL A 141 -6.97 -0.37 -5.63
CA VAL A 141 -7.76 0.53 -6.50
C VAL A 141 -6.91 1.70 -7.01
N PRO A 142 -6.27 2.52 -6.17
CA PRO A 142 -5.41 3.61 -6.67
C PRO A 142 -4.16 3.09 -7.40
N ALA A 143 -3.63 1.92 -7.06
CA ALA A 143 -2.50 1.33 -7.78
C ALA A 143 -2.85 0.93 -9.22
N LEU A 144 -4.09 0.53 -9.49
CA LEU A 144 -4.57 0.24 -10.84
C LEU A 144 -4.84 1.51 -11.65
N THR A 145 -5.42 2.53 -11.02
CA THR A 145 -5.88 3.73 -11.72
C THR A 145 -4.79 4.79 -11.90
N THR A 146 -3.71 4.73 -11.12
CA THR A 146 -2.63 5.72 -11.22
C THR A 146 -1.89 5.62 -12.55
N PHE A 147 -1.66 6.76 -13.17
CA PHE A 147 -0.80 6.90 -14.35
C PHE A 147 0.39 7.83 -14.07
N VAL A 148 0.29 8.65 -13.04
CA VAL A 148 1.29 9.67 -12.72
C VAL A 148 2.61 9.05 -12.27
N ILE A 149 2.55 8.04 -11.37
CA ILE A 149 3.77 7.38 -10.85
C ILE A 149 4.54 6.69 -11.99
N SER A 150 3.84 5.97 -12.87
CA SER A 150 4.49 5.30 -13.99
C SER A 150 5.05 6.29 -15.04
N LYS A 151 4.39 7.43 -15.23
CA LYS A 151 4.86 8.48 -16.13
C LYS A 151 6.13 9.14 -15.61
N ILE A 152 6.18 9.45 -14.32
CA ILE A 152 7.32 10.14 -13.68
C ILE A 152 8.48 9.17 -13.40
N LEU A 153 8.22 8.05 -12.74
CA LEU A 153 9.27 7.12 -12.31
C LEU A 153 9.60 6.05 -13.34
N GLY A 154 8.66 5.71 -14.23
CA GLY A 154 8.85 4.73 -15.31
C GLY A 154 9.33 5.33 -16.64
N GLY A 155 9.48 6.66 -16.71
CA GLY A 155 9.97 7.36 -17.91
C GLY A 155 9.06 7.14 -19.13
N SER A 156 7.77 6.94 -18.95
CA SER A 156 6.77 6.67 -20.00
C SER A 156 7.03 5.40 -20.85
N LYS A 157 7.97 4.56 -20.42
CA LYS A 157 8.30 3.29 -21.11
C LYS A 157 7.41 2.14 -20.66
N ILE A 158 6.79 2.27 -19.49
CA ILE A 158 5.96 1.25 -18.86
C ILE A 158 4.55 1.79 -18.78
N LEU A 159 3.67 1.20 -19.58
CA LEU A 159 2.27 1.59 -19.64
C LEU A 159 1.46 0.73 -18.66
N LEU A 160 0.85 1.39 -17.69
CA LEU A 160 -0.21 0.82 -16.87
C LEU A 160 -1.56 1.11 -17.52
N ILE A 161 -2.62 0.44 -17.09
CA ILE A 161 -3.95 0.65 -17.65
C ILE A 161 -4.41 2.11 -17.54
N GLY A 162 -4.07 2.78 -16.43
CA GLY A 162 -4.34 4.22 -16.26
C GLY A 162 -3.62 5.10 -17.29
N ASN A 163 -2.40 4.73 -17.69
CA ASN A 163 -1.68 5.46 -18.77
C ASN A 163 -2.34 5.26 -20.12
N VAL A 164 -2.80 4.05 -20.43
CA VAL A 164 -3.49 3.75 -21.69
C VAL A 164 -4.77 4.60 -21.78
N ILE A 165 -5.56 4.61 -20.73
CA ILE A 165 -6.78 5.43 -20.68
C ILE A 165 -6.45 6.92 -20.82
N GLU A 166 -5.45 7.42 -20.11
CA GLU A 166 -5.03 8.84 -20.22
C GLU A 166 -4.56 9.18 -21.63
N GLN A 167 -3.79 8.30 -22.29
CA GLN A 167 -3.33 8.51 -23.66
C GLN A 167 -4.47 8.55 -24.67
N GLU A 168 -5.47 7.67 -24.54
CA GLU A 168 -6.63 7.65 -25.44
C GLU A 168 -7.43 8.97 -25.38
N PHE A 169 -7.55 9.57 -24.19
CA PHE A 169 -8.22 10.85 -24.06
C PHE A 169 -7.37 12.05 -24.51
N THR A 170 -6.07 12.04 -24.19
CA THR A 170 -5.23 13.24 -24.33
C THR A 170 -4.41 13.28 -25.60
N GLN A 171 -3.96 12.12 -26.13
CA GLN A 171 -3.04 12.03 -27.26
C GLN A 171 -3.74 11.59 -28.55
N THR A 172 -4.53 10.52 -28.48
CA THR A 172 -5.20 9.96 -29.66
C THR A 172 -6.54 10.66 -29.95
N GLY A 173 -7.14 11.29 -28.94
CA GLY A 173 -8.49 11.89 -29.05
C GLY A 173 -9.60 10.85 -29.27
N ASN A 174 -9.31 9.57 -29.03
CA ASN A 174 -10.26 8.47 -29.19
C ASN A 174 -11.13 8.30 -27.93
N TRP A 175 -12.10 9.20 -27.79
CA TRP A 175 -13.01 9.21 -26.64
C TRP A 175 -13.82 7.92 -26.49
N ASN A 176 -14.13 7.23 -27.59
CA ASN A 176 -14.90 5.98 -27.56
C ASN A 176 -14.08 4.88 -26.91
N LEU A 177 -12.83 4.71 -27.28
CA LEU A 177 -11.94 3.70 -26.70
C LEU A 177 -11.58 4.05 -25.24
N GLY A 178 -11.24 5.32 -24.98
CA GLY A 178 -10.92 5.79 -23.63
C GLY A 178 -12.07 5.56 -22.65
N SER A 179 -13.31 5.92 -23.04
CA SER A 179 -14.50 5.69 -22.22
C SER A 179 -14.81 4.21 -22.04
N GLY A 180 -14.67 3.38 -23.10
CA GLY A 180 -14.85 1.93 -23.02
C GLY A 180 -13.89 1.29 -22.01
N LEU A 181 -12.59 1.61 -22.08
CA LEU A 181 -11.59 1.11 -21.12
C LEU A 181 -11.87 1.59 -19.69
N SER A 182 -12.31 2.85 -19.53
CA SER A 182 -12.67 3.39 -18.22
C SER A 182 -13.86 2.66 -17.59
N ILE A 183 -14.89 2.33 -18.38
CA ILE A 183 -16.05 1.56 -17.92
C ILE A 183 -15.64 0.16 -17.50
N VAL A 184 -14.83 -0.53 -18.29
CA VAL A 184 -14.33 -1.87 -17.93
C VAL A 184 -13.53 -1.83 -16.62
N LEU A 185 -12.64 -0.85 -16.47
CA LEU A 185 -11.87 -0.66 -15.24
C LEU A 185 -12.79 -0.35 -14.06
N MET A 186 -13.79 0.51 -14.23
CA MET A 186 -14.77 0.85 -13.20
C MET A 186 -15.56 -0.38 -12.75
N LEU A 187 -16.05 -1.21 -13.67
CA LEU A 187 -16.76 -2.45 -13.35
C LEU A 187 -15.88 -3.42 -12.57
N PHE A 188 -14.60 -3.53 -12.94
CA PHE A 188 -13.64 -4.35 -12.23
C PHE A 188 -13.40 -3.84 -10.80
N ILE A 189 -13.28 -2.52 -10.60
CA ILE A 189 -13.14 -1.90 -9.28
C ILE A 189 -14.38 -2.15 -8.42
N ILE A 190 -15.59 -1.93 -8.97
CA ILE A 190 -16.84 -2.18 -8.26
C ILE A 190 -16.93 -3.64 -7.83
N PHE A 191 -16.58 -4.57 -8.70
CA PHE A 191 -16.57 -6.00 -8.39
C PHE A 191 -15.64 -6.31 -7.21
N ASN A 192 -14.42 -5.77 -7.22
CA ASN A 192 -13.48 -5.91 -6.09
C ASN A 192 -14.01 -5.29 -4.79
N MET A 193 -14.64 -4.11 -4.86
CA MET A 193 -15.24 -3.47 -3.69
C MET A 193 -16.39 -4.30 -3.10
N VAL A 194 -17.25 -4.87 -3.95
CA VAL A 194 -18.35 -5.73 -3.50
C VAL A 194 -17.82 -6.97 -2.79
N ILE A 195 -16.79 -7.62 -3.34
CA ILE A 195 -16.14 -8.77 -2.69
C ILE A 195 -15.58 -8.36 -1.33
N SER A 196 -14.87 -7.23 -1.24
CA SER A 196 -14.31 -6.73 0.01
C SER A 196 -15.39 -6.52 1.06
N VAL A 197 -16.50 -5.86 0.71
CA VAL A 197 -17.62 -5.59 1.64
C VAL A 197 -18.30 -6.88 2.13
N ILE A 198 -18.45 -7.88 1.26
CA ILE A 198 -19.02 -9.17 1.65
C ILE A 198 -18.11 -9.88 2.65
N THR A 199 -16.79 -9.88 2.37
CA THR A 199 -15.80 -10.52 3.23
C THR A 199 -15.65 -9.81 4.58
N ASP A 200 -15.76 -8.48 4.61
CA ASP A 200 -15.73 -7.70 5.87
C ASP A 200 -16.93 -8.03 6.76
N LYS A 201 -18.14 -8.17 6.18
CA LYS A 201 -19.35 -8.55 6.93
C LYS A 201 -19.29 -9.96 7.51
N GLU A 202 -18.71 -10.92 6.77
CA GLU A 202 -18.51 -12.28 7.28
C GLU A 202 -17.49 -12.30 8.41
N GLY A 203 -16.47 -11.44 8.36
CA GLY A 203 -15.51 -11.27 9.45
C GLY A 203 -16.13 -10.73 10.74
N GLU A 204 -17.03 -9.75 10.65
CA GLU A 204 -17.76 -9.23 11.81
C GLU A 204 -18.76 -10.24 12.40
N ALA A 205 -19.44 -11.00 11.55
CA ALA A 205 -20.41 -12.02 11.99
C ALA A 205 -19.75 -13.20 12.72
N ASN A 206 -18.50 -13.52 12.43
CA ASN A 206 -17.76 -14.61 13.08
C ASN A 206 -17.05 -14.17 14.38
N THR A 207 -17.11 -12.89 14.75
CA THR A 207 -16.51 -12.33 15.99
C THR A 207 -17.54 -12.05 17.09
N LEU A 208 -18.83 -12.33 16.85
CA LEU A 208 -19.93 -12.33 17.84
C LEU A 208 -20.26 -13.75 18.30
#